data_fcdd6735e34edb39c949ca28bf83f7be
#
_entry.id   fcdd6735e34edb39c949ca28bf83f7be
#
_cell.length_a   1.000
_cell.length_b   1.000
_cell.length_c   1.000
_cell.angle_alpha   90.00
_cell.angle_beta   90.00
_cell.angle_gamma   90.00
#
_symmetry.space_group_name_H-M   'P 1'
#
loop_
_entity.id
_entity.type
_entity.pdbx_description
1 polymer ?
#
loop_
_entity_poly.entity_id
_entity_poly.type
_entity_poly.pdbx_seq_one_letter_code
_entity_poly.pdbx_strand_id
1 'polypeptide(L)'
;MDEDGYITPDEKKAAKFPQTIEIQQNNQMSGPNGYLLTMVQNELVNTKAFSKQDLETGGYKIVTTIDKSKQDLMFSTISPSQNGMQGIVPDGMQFGALSVNPKDGSIISLYAGDDYLTKQLNNVTQATYEVGSTMKPFALLAAVNEGVSLNTYFNGNSYRTFPGIAETVSNYGGENLGYVNLYTATEQSSNTVYMDLQTKLGAQKIAETARQAGVDDSSLDGSNPFTVLGNNGLTLKDMTQGYATLANQGNKPTLHIVAQVQTANGTDLYNAPTSAEQTFEANNANLVTKALTGVVQRGTATEARATGHTIAGKSGTANDSNAASFIGYTPSMLTSVAMWYPDATAIRSRSLRSADGPAAATTPVHLFTEYMKQALADTPNETFPDATDNGKVGGPDGTWGTGAQKTWTRKQQTTVTPRTEENTQQTTPNQTEETQNTGQGGGDGGNSGDNPANGDGNDTNGGNGGGTSGDNPGNNGANGDTSQQ
;
A
#
# COMPACT_ATOMS: atom_id res chain seq x y z
N MET A 1 22.41 25.11 58.11
CA MET A 1 21.13 25.23 58.87
C MET A 1 21.38 25.21 60.38
N ASP A 2 22.13 24.22 60.93
CA ASP A 2 22.53 24.18 62.33
C ASP A 2 23.62 25.21 62.62
N GLU A 3 24.66 25.31 61.81
CA GLU A 3 25.74 26.31 61.90
C GLU A 3 25.21 27.77 61.74
N ASP A 4 24.11 27.93 61.02
CA ASP A 4 23.48 29.26 60.79
C ASP A 4 22.34 29.57 61.76
N GLY A 5 22.08 28.69 62.72
CA GLY A 5 21.08 28.92 63.77
C GLY A 5 19.62 28.75 63.37
N TYR A 6 19.33 28.13 62.19
CA TYR A 6 17.98 27.87 61.72
C TYR A 6 17.32 26.65 62.35
N ILE A 7 18.14 25.74 62.88
CA ILE A 7 17.67 24.55 63.65
C ILE A 7 18.60 24.32 64.83
N THR A 8 18.06 23.79 65.91
CA THR A 8 18.88 23.41 67.09
C THR A 8 19.59 22.09 66.84
N PRO A 9 20.67 21.78 67.63
CA PRO A 9 21.34 20.52 67.57
C PRO A 9 20.40 19.31 67.83
N ASP A 10 19.40 19.50 68.66
CA ASP A 10 18.40 18.46 68.97
C ASP A 10 17.41 18.23 67.80
N GLU A 11 17.00 19.29 67.12
CA GLU A 11 16.19 19.22 65.91
C GLU A 11 16.97 18.60 64.77
N LYS A 12 18.26 18.91 64.60
CA LYS A 12 19.14 18.22 63.65
C LYS A 12 19.24 16.72 63.90
N LYS A 13 19.36 16.35 65.19
CA LYS A 13 19.44 14.96 65.58
C LYS A 13 18.14 14.21 65.46
N ALA A 14 17.02 14.90 65.58
CA ALA A 14 15.67 14.35 65.39
C ALA A 14 15.20 14.34 63.94
N ALA A 15 15.89 15.10 63.05
CA ALA A 15 15.53 15.18 61.64
C ALA A 15 15.70 13.82 60.96
N LYS A 16 14.60 13.31 60.41
CA LYS A 16 14.60 12.11 59.57
C LYS A 16 14.36 12.54 58.11
N PHE A 17 15.13 11.97 57.19
CA PHE A 17 14.87 12.16 55.79
C PHE A 17 13.45 11.71 55.50
N PRO A 18 12.59 12.54 54.89
CA PRO A 18 11.24 12.13 54.54
C PRO A 18 11.31 10.93 53.60
N GLN A 19 10.37 9.98 53.77
CA GLN A 19 10.26 8.91 52.81
C GLN A 19 10.01 9.52 51.42
N THR A 20 10.89 9.22 50.48
CA THR A 20 10.70 9.56 49.06
C THR A 20 9.51 8.75 48.54
N ILE A 21 8.58 9.45 47.91
CA ILE A 21 7.55 8.80 47.11
C ILE A 21 8.27 8.16 45.94
N GLU A 22 8.06 6.87 45.69
CA GLU A 22 8.53 6.23 44.46
C GLU A 22 8.00 7.04 43.31
N ILE A 23 8.93 7.49 42.42
CA ILE A 23 8.55 8.14 41.18
C ILE A 23 7.79 7.10 40.38
N GLN A 24 6.47 7.23 40.34
CA GLN A 24 5.68 6.50 39.36
C GLN A 24 6.15 6.98 38.00
N GLN A 25 6.87 6.12 37.29
CA GLN A 25 7.21 6.40 35.90
C GLN A 25 5.89 6.60 35.16
N ASN A 26 5.67 7.82 34.69
CA ASN A 26 4.51 8.14 33.89
C ASN A 26 4.72 7.54 32.50
N ASN A 27 4.25 6.31 32.30
CA ASN A 27 4.42 5.57 31.04
C ASN A 27 3.38 6.01 29.97
N GLN A 28 2.91 7.25 30.00
CA GLN A 28 1.93 7.75 29.01
C GLN A 28 2.44 7.62 27.58
N MET A 29 3.75 7.63 27.36
CA MET A 29 4.37 7.46 26.05
C MET A 29 4.60 6.00 25.65
N SER A 30 4.32 5.04 26.54
CA SER A 30 4.49 3.61 26.20
C SER A 30 3.39 3.10 25.28
N GLY A 31 3.72 2.05 24.52
CA GLY A 31 2.80 1.46 23.56
C GLY A 31 2.43 2.40 22.41
N PRO A 32 1.28 2.19 21.76
CA PRO A 32 0.83 3.00 20.62
C PRO A 32 0.45 4.43 21.01
N ASN A 33 0.17 4.72 22.28
CA ASN A 33 -0.25 6.04 22.74
C ASN A 33 0.83 7.11 22.51
N GLY A 34 2.12 6.76 22.60
CA GLY A 34 3.20 7.70 22.38
C GLY A 34 3.18 8.32 20.98
N TYR A 35 2.79 7.55 19.96
CA TYR A 35 2.62 8.08 18.60
C TYR A 35 1.47 9.08 18.52
N LEU A 36 0.32 8.78 19.15
CA LEU A 36 -0.85 9.67 19.17
C LEU A 36 -0.51 10.99 19.87
N LEU A 37 0.09 10.93 21.06
CA LEU A 37 0.49 12.12 21.82
C LEU A 37 1.49 12.99 21.06
N THR A 38 2.47 12.36 20.41
CA THR A 38 3.45 13.09 19.60
C THR A 38 2.78 13.75 18.39
N MET A 39 1.84 13.08 17.72
CA MET A 39 1.09 13.65 16.61
C MET A 39 0.26 14.85 17.04
N VAL A 40 -0.45 14.75 18.17
CA VAL A 40 -1.23 15.87 18.77
C VAL A 40 -0.32 17.06 19.07
N GLN A 41 0.81 16.82 19.73
CA GLN A 41 1.78 17.88 20.05
C GLN A 41 2.31 18.55 18.77
N ASN A 42 2.72 17.76 17.79
CA ASN A 42 3.27 18.28 16.53
C ASN A 42 2.23 19.08 15.74
N GLU A 43 0.98 18.60 15.67
CA GLU A 43 -0.09 19.34 14.99
C GLU A 43 -0.32 20.70 15.62
N LEU A 44 -0.48 20.77 16.95
CA LEU A 44 -0.71 22.03 17.66
C LEU A 44 0.46 23.00 17.55
N VAL A 45 1.70 22.51 17.61
CA VAL A 45 2.90 23.35 17.43
C VAL A 45 2.99 23.85 15.99
N ASN A 46 2.69 23.01 14.99
CA ASN A 46 2.74 23.38 13.57
C ASN A 46 1.67 24.43 13.20
N THR A 47 0.53 24.47 13.88
CA THR A 47 -0.47 25.54 13.70
C THR A 47 0.03 26.91 14.15
N LYS A 48 1.16 26.96 14.90
CA LYS A 48 1.72 28.15 15.56
C LYS A 48 0.77 28.80 16.58
N ALA A 49 -0.32 28.12 16.91
CA ALA A 49 -1.24 28.57 17.96
C ALA A 49 -0.70 28.27 19.37
N PHE A 50 0.18 27.27 19.48
CA PHE A 50 0.76 26.84 20.76
C PHE A 50 2.26 26.58 20.58
N SER A 51 3.05 27.01 21.56
CA SER A 51 4.43 26.52 21.70
C SER A 51 4.43 25.19 22.46
N LYS A 52 5.54 24.45 22.37
CA LYS A 52 5.74 23.24 23.17
C LYS A 52 5.60 23.53 24.67
N GLN A 53 6.16 24.66 25.12
CA GLN A 53 6.10 25.08 26.51
C GLN A 53 4.65 25.36 26.96
N ASP A 54 3.84 25.99 26.09
CA ASP A 54 2.42 26.25 26.41
C ASP A 54 1.68 24.93 26.62
N LEU A 55 1.93 23.92 25.77
CA LEU A 55 1.30 22.60 25.90
C LEU A 55 1.72 21.86 27.18
N GLU A 56 2.97 22.04 27.65
CA GLU A 56 3.50 21.42 28.85
C GLU A 56 3.01 22.10 30.13
N THR A 57 2.73 23.41 30.10
CA THR A 57 2.44 24.18 31.30
C THR A 57 1.05 24.80 31.36
N GLY A 58 0.34 24.86 30.24
CA GLY A 58 -0.91 25.61 30.11
C GLY A 58 -2.15 24.93 30.73
N GLY A 59 -2.06 23.66 31.10
CA GLY A 59 -3.18 22.92 31.71
C GLY A 59 -4.41 22.81 30.81
N TYR A 60 -4.19 22.71 29.50
CA TYR A 60 -5.25 22.65 28.50
C TYR A 60 -5.99 21.32 28.50
N LYS A 61 -7.26 21.36 28.14
CA LYS A 61 -8.04 20.20 27.74
C LYS A 61 -7.97 20.07 26.22
N ILE A 62 -7.31 19.03 25.74
CA ILE A 62 -7.18 18.74 24.32
C ILE A 62 -8.13 17.59 23.96
N VAL A 63 -9.04 17.84 23.04
CA VAL A 63 -9.96 16.84 22.50
C VAL A 63 -9.44 16.41 21.14
N THR A 64 -9.23 15.11 20.97
CA THR A 64 -8.79 14.53 19.69
C THR A 64 -9.99 14.01 18.88
N THR A 65 -9.75 13.77 17.59
CA THR A 65 -10.72 13.16 16.68
C THR A 65 -10.74 11.62 16.80
N ILE A 66 -9.86 11.05 17.60
CA ILE A 66 -9.70 9.60 17.74
C ILE A 66 -10.93 8.97 18.35
N ASP A 67 -11.51 8.02 17.66
CA ASP A 67 -12.51 7.09 18.20
C ASP A 67 -11.78 5.95 18.91
N LYS A 68 -11.91 5.90 20.23
CA LYS A 68 -11.17 4.93 21.04
C LYS A 68 -11.47 3.49 20.64
N SER A 69 -12.71 3.16 20.33
CA SER A 69 -13.11 1.80 19.98
C SER A 69 -12.49 1.37 18.64
N LYS A 70 -12.47 2.28 17.67
CA LYS A 70 -11.83 2.04 16.37
C LYS A 70 -10.31 2.07 16.46
N GLN A 71 -9.74 2.84 17.40
CA GLN A 71 -8.30 2.83 17.68
C GLN A 71 -7.85 1.49 18.28
N ASP A 72 -8.58 0.97 19.26
CA ASP A 72 -8.30 -0.34 19.87
C ASP A 72 -8.44 -1.46 18.82
N LEU A 73 -9.46 -1.38 17.98
CA LEU A 73 -9.67 -2.30 16.85
C LEU A 73 -8.54 -2.20 15.82
N MET A 74 -8.11 -0.98 15.46
CA MET A 74 -7.00 -0.77 14.53
C MET A 74 -5.72 -1.44 15.05
N PHE A 75 -5.40 -1.22 16.32
CA PHE A 75 -4.24 -1.83 16.97
C PHE A 75 -4.32 -3.35 16.93
N SER A 76 -5.45 -3.93 17.36
CA SER A 76 -5.63 -5.39 17.40
C SER A 76 -5.62 -6.05 16.02
N THR A 77 -6.05 -5.33 14.97
CA THR A 77 -6.12 -5.87 13.61
C THR A 77 -4.78 -5.76 12.89
N ILE A 78 -4.06 -4.64 13.07
CA ILE A 78 -2.87 -4.34 12.26
C ILE A 78 -1.59 -4.82 12.93
N SER A 79 -1.49 -4.75 14.27
CA SER A 79 -0.27 -5.14 14.97
C SER A 79 0.02 -6.63 14.82
N PRO A 80 1.20 -7.02 14.28
CA PRO A 80 1.57 -8.44 14.20
C PRO A 80 1.58 -9.14 15.56
N SER A 81 1.87 -8.40 16.64
CA SER A 81 1.86 -8.95 18.01
C SER A 81 0.46 -9.29 18.51
N GLN A 82 -0.60 -8.75 17.90
CA GLN A 82 -1.99 -8.90 18.32
C GLN A 82 -2.83 -9.78 17.37
N ASN A 83 -2.53 -9.75 16.07
CA ASN A 83 -3.36 -10.40 15.05
C ASN A 83 -2.93 -11.83 14.69
N GLY A 84 -2.01 -12.41 15.44
CA GLY A 84 -1.50 -13.78 15.22
C GLY A 84 -0.47 -13.89 14.10
N MET A 85 -0.04 -12.78 13.51
CA MET A 85 1.00 -12.78 12.46
C MET A 85 2.43 -12.78 13.04
N GLN A 86 2.58 -12.66 14.36
CA GLN A 86 3.89 -12.72 15.01
C GLN A 86 4.57 -14.08 14.74
N GLY A 87 5.78 -14.05 14.24
CA GLY A 87 6.53 -15.25 13.82
C GLY A 87 6.20 -15.77 12.42
N ILE A 88 5.13 -15.26 11.77
CA ILE A 88 4.80 -15.51 10.37
C ILE A 88 5.37 -14.38 9.50
N VAL A 89 5.27 -13.14 10.01
CA VAL A 89 5.84 -11.97 9.35
C VAL A 89 7.36 -12.01 9.46
N PRO A 90 8.10 -11.86 8.37
CA PRO A 90 9.56 -11.80 8.41
C PRO A 90 10.06 -10.66 9.30
N ASP A 91 11.16 -10.92 10.01
CA ASP A 91 11.78 -9.93 10.90
C ASP A 91 12.11 -8.62 10.14
N GLY A 92 11.85 -7.51 10.79
CA GLY A 92 12.14 -6.17 10.26
C GLY A 92 11.05 -5.58 9.37
N MET A 93 9.99 -6.32 9.04
CA MET A 93 8.84 -5.80 8.32
C MET A 93 8.11 -4.74 9.15
N GLN A 94 7.75 -3.65 8.51
CA GLN A 94 7.00 -2.55 9.09
C GLN A 94 5.56 -2.55 8.60
N PHE A 95 4.67 -2.09 9.47
CA PHE A 95 3.25 -1.89 9.17
C PHE A 95 2.86 -0.47 9.53
N GLY A 96 1.94 0.09 8.74
CA GLY A 96 1.29 1.35 9.03
C GLY A 96 -0.17 1.28 8.59
N ALA A 97 -1.07 1.89 9.36
CA ALA A 97 -2.44 2.05 8.96
C ALA A 97 -3.00 3.39 9.46
N LEU A 98 -3.92 3.96 8.69
CA LEU A 98 -4.55 5.24 8.99
C LEU A 98 -5.98 5.22 8.50
N SER A 99 -6.92 5.54 9.40
CA SER A 99 -8.33 5.68 9.08
C SER A 99 -8.79 7.11 9.31
N VAL A 100 -9.49 7.70 8.33
CA VAL A 100 -9.94 9.09 8.36
C VAL A 100 -11.38 9.23 7.87
N ASN A 101 -12.05 10.30 8.30
CA ASN A 101 -13.27 10.77 7.67
C ASN A 101 -12.91 11.63 6.45
N PRO A 102 -13.22 11.22 5.21
CA PRO A 102 -12.83 11.97 4.03
C PRO A 102 -13.57 13.31 3.89
N LYS A 103 -14.69 13.52 4.58
CA LYS A 103 -15.50 14.74 4.46
C LYS A 103 -14.84 15.95 5.17
N ASP A 104 -14.28 15.72 6.35
CA ASP A 104 -13.71 16.78 7.19
C ASP A 104 -12.22 16.61 7.50
N GLY A 105 -11.62 15.44 7.18
CA GLY A 105 -10.22 15.16 7.41
C GLY A 105 -9.88 14.67 8.82
N SER A 106 -10.87 14.45 9.69
CA SER A 106 -10.63 13.93 11.03
C SER A 106 -10.00 12.55 11.01
N ILE A 107 -8.90 12.37 11.74
CA ILE A 107 -8.23 11.08 11.92
C ILE A 107 -9.01 10.28 12.96
N ILE A 108 -9.54 9.13 12.55
CA ILE A 108 -10.39 8.27 13.38
C ILE A 108 -9.55 7.30 14.20
N SER A 109 -8.56 6.70 13.59
CA SER A 109 -7.63 5.74 14.22
C SER A 109 -6.38 5.58 13.38
N LEU A 110 -5.29 5.11 14.02
CA LEU A 110 -4.05 4.81 13.30
C LEU A 110 -3.23 3.72 14.00
N TYR A 111 -2.41 3.03 13.22
CA TYR A 111 -1.35 2.16 13.69
C TYR A 111 -0.01 2.67 13.14
N ALA A 112 0.85 3.17 14.02
CA ALA A 112 2.14 3.74 13.66
C ALA A 112 3.33 2.92 14.19
N GLY A 113 3.05 1.82 14.89
CA GLY A 113 3.99 0.91 15.52
C GLY A 113 3.44 0.38 16.84
N ASP A 114 4.07 -0.67 17.37
CA ASP A 114 3.61 -1.34 18.60
C ASP A 114 3.92 -0.55 19.86
N ASP A 115 5.13 0.02 19.95
CA ASP A 115 5.57 0.73 21.14
C ASP A 115 6.52 1.89 20.80
N TYR A 116 6.09 3.11 21.13
CA TYR A 116 6.83 4.33 20.88
C TYR A 116 8.16 4.41 21.64
N LEU A 117 8.24 3.85 22.85
CA LEU A 117 9.48 3.88 23.63
C LEU A 117 10.55 2.97 23.02
N THR A 118 10.14 1.91 22.35
CA THR A 118 11.05 1.00 21.65
C THR A 118 11.45 1.55 20.27
N LYS A 119 10.52 2.15 19.54
CA LYS A 119 10.75 2.71 18.21
C LYS A 119 9.94 3.99 18.02
N GLN A 120 10.60 5.14 18.01
CA GLN A 120 9.93 6.44 17.93
C GLN A 120 9.49 6.83 16.50
N LEU A 121 10.09 6.22 15.48
CA LEU A 121 9.74 6.49 14.07
C LEU A 121 8.28 6.13 13.81
N ASN A 122 7.48 7.13 13.47
CA ASN A 122 6.05 6.98 13.18
C ASN A 122 5.87 6.42 11.76
N ASN A 123 5.33 5.21 11.65
CA ASN A 123 5.11 4.52 10.37
C ASN A 123 4.01 5.16 9.51
N VAL A 124 3.25 6.10 10.03
CA VAL A 124 2.18 6.79 9.28
C VAL A 124 2.65 8.14 8.74
N THR A 125 3.42 8.90 9.54
CA THR A 125 3.73 10.31 9.24
C THR A 125 5.20 10.58 8.92
N GLN A 126 6.11 9.64 9.19
CA GLN A 126 7.55 9.84 9.04
C GLN A 126 8.22 8.78 8.18
N ALA A 127 7.85 7.52 8.34
CA ALA A 127 8.40 6.47 7.51
C ALA A 127 7.82 6.55 6.09
N THR A 128 8.69 6.39 5.09
CA THR A 128 8.31 6.33 3.68
C THR A 128 8.40 4.92 3.14
N TYR A 129 7.59 4.59 2.16
CA TYR A 129 7.62 3.34 1.43
C TYR A 129 7.32 3.59 -0.05
N GLU A 130 7.78 2.71 -0.92
CA GLU A 130 7.42 2.77 -2.34
C GLU A 130 5.93 2.46 -2.51
N VAL A 131 5.17 3.47 -2.92
CA VAL A 131 3.69 3.41 -2.94
C VAL A 131 3.13 2.51 -4.04
N GLY A 132 3.95 2.22 -5.04
CA GLY A 132 3.57 1.31 -6.12
C GLY A 132 2.32 1.80 -6.87
N SER A 133 1.51 0.85 -7.30
CA SER A 133 0.31 1.12 -8.09
C SER A 133 -0.76 1.98 -7.41
N THR A 134 -0.60 2.36 -6.13
CA THR A 134 -1.52 3.33 -5.50
C THR A 134 -1.32 4.76 -6.05
N MET A 135 -0.26 5.02 -6.82
CA MET A 135 -0.07 6.28 -7.55
C MET A 135 -0.97 6.39 -8.79
N LYS A 136 -1.38 5.30 -9.38
CA LYS A 136 -2.13 5.25 -10.66
C LYS A 136 -3.44 6.08 -10.68
N PRO A 137 -4.25 6.17 -9.61
CA PRO A 137 -5.45 7.00 -9.61
C PRO A 137 -5.20 8.47 -9.89
N PHE A 138 -4.03 9.01 -9.53
CA PHE A 138 -3.70 10.41 -9.84
C PHE A 138 -3.39 10.60 -11.33
N ALA A 139 -2.79 9.61 -11.99
CA ALA A 139 -2.64 9.61 -13.45
C ALA A 139 -4.00 9.48 -14.16
N LEU A 140 -4.90 8.65 -13.61
CA LEU A 140 -6.25 8.51 -14.15
C LEU A 140 -7.03 9.82 -14.02
N LEU A 141 -6.95 10.49 -12.85
CA LEU A 141 -7.57 11.79 -12.62
C LEU A 141 -7.00 12.86 -13.58
N ALA A 142 -5.67 12.88 -13.77
CA ALA A 142 -5.04 13.77 -14.73
C ALA A 142 -5.58 13.53 -16.15
N ALA A 143 -5.71 12.28 -16.59
CA ALA A 143 -6.24 11.94 -17.90
C ALA A 143 -7.71 12.36 -18.07
N VAL A 144 -8.54 12.13 -17.04
CA VAL A 144 -9.95 12.57 -17.02
C VAL A 144 -10.05 14.09 -17.10
N ASN A 145 -9.20 14.82 -16.35
CA ASN A 145 -9.15 16.29 -16.39
C ASN A 145 -8.72 16.84 -17.77
N GLU A 146 -7.90 16.08 -18.52
CA GLU A 146 -7.57 16.39 -19.91
C GLU A 146 -8.68 15.98 -20.91
N GLY A 147 -9.83 15.50 -20.43
CA GLY A 147 -10.97 15.12 -21.25
C GLY A 147 -10.87 13.75 -21.91
N VAL A 148 -10.07 12.83 -21.36
CA VAL A 148 -9.97 11.45 -21.83
C VAL A 148 -11.09 10.61 -21.22
N SER A 149 -11.88 9.95 -22.08
CA SER A 149 -12.90 8.98 -21.66
C SER A 149 -12.23 7.71 -21.10
N LEU A 150 -12.77 7.17 -20.00
CA LEU A 150 -12.33 5.89 -19.44
C LEU A 150 -12.66 4.70 -20.36
N ASN A 151 -13.46 4.89 -21.41
CA ASN A 151 -13.68 3.93 -22.48
C ASN A 151 -12.61 3.96 -23.57
N THR A 152 -11.53 4.73 -23.39
CA THR A 152 -10.37 4.72 -24.29
C THR A 152 -9.58 3.42 -24.11
N TYR A 153 -9.31 2.72 -25.24
CA TYR A 153 -8.62 1.44 -25.24
C TYR A 153 -7.11 1.62 -25.44
N PHE A 154 -6.34 0.83 -24.70
CA PHE A 154 -4.87 0.77 -24.77
C PHE A 154 -4.41 -0.68 -24.90
N ASN A 155 -3.17 -0.85 -25.37
CA ASN A 155 -2.52 -2.17 -25.39
C ASN A 155 -2.02 -2.53 -23.99
N GLY A 156 -2.70 -3.45 -23.33
CA GLY A 156 -2.39 -3.95 -21.99
C GLY A 156 -1.46 -5.17 -21.96
N ASN A 157 -0.77 -5.50 -23.06
CA ASN A 157 0.16 -6.63 -23.05
C ASN A 157 1.46 -6.27 -22.33
N SER A 158 2.11 -7.28 -21.76
CA SER A 158 3.41 -7.18 -21.08
C SER A 158 4.60 -7.05 -22.04
N TYR A 159 5.78 -6.80 -21.48
CA TYR A 159 7.07 -6.69 -22.16
C TYR A 159 7.10 -5.60 -23.25
N ARG A 160 6.57 -4.43 -22.88
CA ARG A 160 6.54 -3.27 -23.76
C ARG A 160 7.68 -2.31 -23.46
N THR A 161 8.17 -1.64 -24.51
CA THR A 161 9.15 -0.56 -24.42
C THR A 161 8.45 0.79 -24.49
N PHE A 162 9.01 1.80 -23.82
CA PHE A 162 8.48 3.15 -23.76
C PHE A 162 9.58 4.17 -24.07
N PRO A 163 9.25 5.31 -24.68
CA PRO A 163 10.25 6.33 -25.00
C PRO A 163 11.00 6.80 -23.75
N GLY A 164 12.32 6.84 -23.81
CA GLY A 164 13.17 7.29 -22.69
C GLY A 164 13.36 6.26 -21.57
N ILE A 165 12.84 5.05 -21.71
CA ILE A 165 12.97 3.95 -20.74
C ILE A 165 13.77 2.82 -21.37
N ALA A 166 14.88 2.45 -20.74
CA ALA A 166 15.77 1.40 -21.24
C ALA A 166 15.20 -0.01 -21.00
N GLU A 167 14.49 -0.19 -19.90
CA GLU A 167 13.91 -1.47 -19.51
C GLU A 167 12.57 -1.73 -20.19
N THR A 168 12.24 -3.00 -20.38
CA THR A 168 10.89 -3.40 -20.76
C THR A 168 9.97 -3.38 -19.55
N VAL A 169 8.77 -2.82 -19.72
CA VAL A 169 7.74 -2.82 -18.69
C VAL A 169 6.79 -4.00 -18.88
N SER A 170 6.49 -4.69 -17.80
CA SER A 170 5.51 -5.78 -17.79
C SER A 170 4.45 -5.56 -16.69
N ASN A 171 3.27 -6.14 -16.89
CA ASN A 171 2.27 -6.27 -15.85
C ASN A 171 2.72 -7.31 -14.81
N TYR A 172 2.07 -7.34 -13.67
CA TYR A 172 2.35 -8.34 -12.65
C TYR A 172 2.26 -9.76 -13.21
N GLY A 173 3.24 -10.61 -12.91
CA GLY A 173 3.30 -11.97 -13.44
C GLY A 173 3.49 -12.08 -14.97
N GLY A 174 3.76 -10.99 -15.67
CA GLY A 174 3.92 -11.00 -17.13
C GLY A 174 2.60 -11.12 -17.90
N GLU A 175 1.47 -10.82 -17.26
CA GLU A 175 0.13 -10.94 -17.87
C GLU A 175 -0.04 -10.12 -19.15
N ASN A 176 -0.71 -10.72 -20.13
CA ASN A 176 -1.14 -10.07 -21.36
C ASN A 176 -2.65 -9.82 -21.33
N LEU A 177 -3.04 -8.57 -21.12
CA LEU A 177 -4.44 -8.17 -21.00
C LEU A 177 -5.12 -7.92 -22.35
N GLY A 178 -4.35 -7.94 -23.47
CA GLY A 178 -4.87 -7.54 -24.77
C GLY A 178 -5.16 -6.05 -24.82
N TYR A 179 -6.17 -5.67 -25.62
CA TYR A 179 -6.64 -4.29 -25.67
C TYR A 179 -7.75 -4.08 -24.64
N VAL A 180 -7.49 -3.24 -23.66
CA VAL A 180 -8.39 -2.96 -22.54
C VAL A 180 -8.64 -1.46 -22.42
N ASN A 181 -9.83 -1.08 -21.95
CA ASN A 181 -10.12 0.31 -21.61
C ASN A 181 -9.56 0.69 -20.24
N LEU A 182 -9.63 1.98 -19.88
CA LEU A 182 -9.06 2.47 -18.63
C LEU A 182 -9.79 1.92 -17.38
N TYR A 183 -11.08 1.55 -17.47
CA TYR A 183 -11.75 0.84 -16.37
C TYR A 183 -11.07 -0.49 -16.10
N THR A 184 -10.95 -1.34 -17.10
CA THR A 184 -10.32 -2.66 -16.97
C THR A 184 -8.83 -2.53 -16.62
N ALA A 185 -8.12 -1.59 -17.22
CA ALA A 185 -6.71 -1.33 -16.91
C ALA A 185 -6.51 -0.94 -15.42
N THR A 186 -7.45 -0.21 -14.84
CA THR A 186 -7.45 0.16 -13.42
C THR A 186 -7.79 -1.03 -12.54
N GLU A 187 -8.81 -1.81 -12.91
CA GLU A 187 -9.23 -3.03 -12.22
C GLU A 187 -8.09 -4.04 -12.10
N GLN A 188 -7.37 -4.26 -13.20
CA GLN A 188 -6.25 -5.20 -13.29
C GLN A 188 -4.89 -4.55 -12.93
N SER A 189 -4.90 -3.28 -12.57
CA SER A 189 -3.67 -2.55 -12.22
C SER A 189 -2.58 -2.61 -13.30
N SER A 190 -2.96 -2.53 -14.61
CA SER A 190 -2.03 -2.66 -15.73
C SER A 190 -0.89 -1.64 -15.67
N ASN A 191 0.35 -2.11 -15.59
CA ASN A 191 1.53 -1.24 -15.63
C ASN A 191 1.69 -0.61 -17.01
N THR A 192 1.52 -1.41 -18.06
CA THR A 192 1.80 -0.99 -19.45
C THR A 192 0.81 0.05 -19.94
N VAL A 193 -0.47 -0.03 -19.57
CA VAL A 193 -1.47 0.99 -19.90
C VAL A 193 -1.19 2.30 -19.16
N TYR A 194 -0.82 2.22 -17.89
CA TYR A 194 -0.49 3.42 -17.13
C TYR A 194 0.81 4.09 -17.57
N MET A 195 1.76 3.32 -18.09
CA MET A 195 2.94 3.89 -18.77
C MET A 195 2.57 4.59 -20.09
N ASP A 196 1.57 4.11 -20.84
CA ASP A 196 1.02 4.85 -21.97
C ASP A 196 0.40 6.20 -21.52
N LEU A 197 -0.36 6.20 -20.40
CA LEU A 197 -0.87 7.45 -19.84
C LEU A 197 0.26 8.40 -19.45
N GLN A 198 1.29 7.91 -18.76
CA GLN A 198 2.44 8.75 -18.40
C GLN A 198 3.17 9.28 -19.65
N THR A 199 3.30 8.48 -20.70
CA THR A 199 3.91 8.92 -21.95
C THR A 199 3.15 10.09 -22.59
N LYS A 200 1.81 10.13 -22.40
CA LYS A 200 0.94 11.20 -22.90
C LYS A 200 0.90 12.42 -21.98
N LEU A 201 0.77 12.20 -20.68
CA LEU A 201 0.65 13.26 -19.67
C LEU A 201 1.99 13.91 -19.31
N GLY A 202 3.06 13.13 -19.33
CA GLY A 202 4.30 13.43 -18.64
C GLY A 202 4.25 13.11 -17.14
N ALA A 203 5.38 12.68 -16.57
CA ALA A 203 5.50 12.36 -15.15
C ALA A 203 5.21 13.59 -14.26
N GLN A 204 5.64 14.79 -14.71
CA GLN A 204 5.41 16.05 -13.99
C GLN A 204 3.92 16.33 -13.78
N LYS A 205 3.07 16.15 -14.79
CA LYS A 205 1.62 16.38 -14.67
C LYS A 205 0.97 15.43 -13.66
N ILE A 206 1.45 14.18 -13.61
CA ILE A 206 0.97 13.18 -12.64
C ILE A 206 1.35 13.60 -11.22
N ALA A 207 2.61 14.02 -11.01
CA ALA A 207 3.08 14.51 -9.73
C ALA A 207 2.32 15.77 -9.28
N GLU A 208 2.08 16.71 -10.19
CA GLU A 208 1.29 17.92 -9.93
C GLU A 208 -0.15 17.59 -9.53
N THR A 209 -0.79 16.64 -10.23
CA THR A 209 -2.16 16.19 -9.89
C THR A 209 -2.20 15.54 -8.51
N ALA A 210 -1.20 14.73 -8.16
CA ALA A 210 -1.09 14.13 -6.84
C ALA A 210 -0.89 15.21 -5.75
N ARG A 211 0.00 16.21 -5.98
CA ARG A 211 0.17 17.34 -5.04
C ARG A 211 -1.11 18.17 -4.90
N GLN A 212 -1.79 18.44 -6.00
CA GLN A 212 -3.07 19.14 -5.96
C GLN A 212 -4.11 18.37 -5.14
N ALA A 213 -4.08 17.04 -5.20
CA ALA A 213 -4.92 16.17 -4.34
C ALA A 213 -4.46 16.18 -2.86
N GLY A 214 -3.28 16.72 -2.54
CA GLY A 214 -2.75 16.82 -1.18
C GLY A 214 -1.64 15.81 -0.84
N VAL A 215 -1.08 15.12 -1.83
CA VAL A 215 0.17 14.36 -1.66
C VAL A 215 1.32 15.38 -1.64
N ASP A 216 1.54 15.98 -0.48
CA ASP A 216 2.51 17.06 -0.28
C ASP A 216 3.81 16.49 0.28
N ASP A 217 4.55 15.79 -0.56
CA ASP A 217 5.87 15.27 -0.21
C ASP A 217 6.93 15.79 -1.19
N SER A 218 8.03 16.30 -0.64
CA SER A 218 9.18 16.76 -1.42
C SER A 218 9.87 15.64 -2.20
N SER A 219 9.67 14.38 -1.79
CA SER A 219 10.20 13.20 -2.49
C SER A 219 9.37 12.78 -3.71
N LEU A 220 8.20 13.38 -3.92
CA LEU A 220 7.41 13.16 -5.13
C LEU A 220 8.09 13.83 -6.33
N ASP A 221 8.90 13.08 -7.04
CA ASP A 221 9.68 13.54 -8.18
C ASP A 221 8.93 13.41 -9.50
N GLY A 222 8.57 14.55 -10.09
CA GLY A 222 7.95 14.63 -11.41
C GLY A 222 8.90 14.36 -12.58
N SER A 223 10.20 14.20 -12.36
CA SER A 223 11.17 13.79 -13.38
C SER A 223 11.38 12.28 -13.47
N ASN A 224 10.89 11.53 -12.47
CA ASN A 224 11.05 10.08 -12.41
C ASN A 224 10.30 9.39 -13.56
N PRO A 225 10.98 8.59 -14.39
CA PRO A 225 10.35 7.92 -15.54
C PRO A 225 9.30 6.86 -15.16
N PHE A 226 9.21 6.49 -13.87
CA PHE A 226 8.25 5.52 -13.33
C PHE A 226 7.32 6.13 -12.27
N THR A 227 7.12 7.45 -12.28
CA THR A 227 6.23 8.14 -11.32
C THR A 227 4.85 7.48 -11.24
N VAL A 228 4.25 7.11 -12.38
CA VAL A 228 2.92 6.46 -12.41
C VAL A 228 2.92 5.07 -11.77
N LEU A 229 4.05 4.41 -11.72
CA LEU A 229 4.21 3.10 -11.08
C LEU A 229 4.57 3.20 -9.60
N GLY A 230 4.76 4.43 -9.08
CA GLY A 230 4.88 4.71 -7.65
C GLY A 230 6.19 4.28 -7.02
N ASN A 231 7.31 4.39 -7.74
CA ASN A 231 8.63 4.13 -7.18
C ASN A 231 9.23 5.33 -6.39
N ASN A 232 8.38 6.29 -6.05
CA ASN A 232 8.69 7.32 -5.06
C ASN A 232 8.40 6.80 -3.64
N GLY A 233 9.27 7.11 -2.70
CA GLY A 233 9.02 6.87 -1.27
C GLY A 233 8.15 7.97 -0.69
N LEU A 234 6.90 7.66 -0.34
CA LEU A 234 5.93 8.60 0.24
C LEU A 234 5.44 8.10 1.60
N THR A 235 4.95 9.01 2.44
CA THR A 235 4.35 8.60 3.71
C THR A 235 2.93 8.06 3.52
N LEU A 236 2.49 7.23 4.45
CA LEU A 236 1.12 6.71 4.40
C LEU A 236 0.10 7.86 4.57
N LYS A 237 0.43 8.86 5.39
CA LYS A 237 -0.42 10.04 5.61
C LYS A 237 -0.62 10.83 4.31
N ASP A 238 0.44 11.07 3.52
CA ASP A 238 0.33 11.85 2.28
C ASP A 238 -0.53 11.12 1.25
N MET A 239 -0.33 9.81 1.11
CA MET A 239 -1.17 8.99 0.23
C MET A 239 -2.64 8.98 0.70
N THR A 240 -2.88 8.87 2.01
CA THR A 240 -4.23 8.95 2.60
C THR A 240 -4.89 10.29 2.31
N GLN A 241 -4.14 11.39 2.42
CA GLN A 241 -4.62 12.74 2.10
C GLN A 241 -5.07 12.85 0.64
N GLY A 242 -4.27 12.36 -0.30
CA GLY A 242 -4.62 12.38 -1.72
C GLY A 242 -5.89 11.57 -2.04
N TYR A 243 -6.04 10.40 -1.41
CA TYR A 243 -7.24 9.58 -1.56
C TYR A 243 -8.46 10.15 -0.84
N ALA A 244 -8.28 10.89 0.28
CA ALA A 244 -9.38 11.59 0.94
C ALA A 244 -10.01 12.63 0.00
N THR A 245 -9.21 13.31 -0.82
CA THR A 245 -9.69 14.22 -1.86
C THR A 245 -10.54 13.49 -2.91
N LEU A 246 -10.13 12.31 -3.36
CA LEU A 246 -10.94 11.49 -4.27
C LEU A 246 -12.25 11.04 -3.62
N ALA A 247 -12.19 10.54 -2.39
CA ALA A 247 -13.34 10.07 -1.63
C ALA A 247 -14.35 11.18 -1.33
N ASN A 248 -13.85 12.42 -1.18
CA ASN A 248 -14.65 13.62 -0.95
C ASN A 248 -14.98 14.39 -2.25
N GLN A 249 -15.11 13.66 -3.36
CA GLN A 249 -15.58 14.23 -4.63
C GLN A 249 -14.73 15.41 -5.15
N GLY A 250 -13.42 15.34 -4.96
CA GLY A 250 -12.49 16.38 -5.39
C GLY A 250 -12.32 17.54 -4.39
N ASN A 251 -12.99 17.49 -3.24
CA ASN A 251 -12.78 18.45 -2.16
C ASN A 251 -11.66 17.94 -1.25
N LYS A 252 -10.59 18.71 -1.13
CA LYS A 252 -9.41 18.39 -0.32
C LYS A 252 -9.64 18.77 1.14
N PRO A 253 -9.87 17.81 2.06
CA PRO A 253 -9.91 18.09 3.49
C PRO A 253 -8.49 18.29 4.02
N THR A 254 -8.34 18.82 5.22
CA THR A 254 -7.07 18.83 5.94
C THR A 254 -7.07 17.73 6.99
N LEU A 255 -6.19 16.73 6.87
CA LEU A 255 -6.10 15.67 7.86
C LEU A 255 -5.61 16.25 9.21
N HIS A 256 -6.37 15.98 10.27
CA HIS A 256 -6.09 16.48 11.60
C HIS A 256 -6.47 15.46 12.68
N ILE A 257 -5.72 15.46 13.79
CA ILE A 257 -5.94 14.60 14.95
C ILE A 257 -6.52 15.37 16.15
N VAL A 258 -6.40 16.69 16.17
CA VAL A 258 -6.94 17.55 17.22
C VAL A 258 -8.27 18.12 16.78
N ALA A 259 -9.33 17.85 17.51
CA ALA A 259 -10.64 18.45 17.27
C ALA A 259 -10.75 19.84 17.93
N GLN A 260 -10.29 19.96 19.17
CA GLN A 260 -10.49 21.19 19.96
C GLN A 260 -9.45 21.29 21.08
N VAL A 261 -9.06 22.53 21.40
CA VAL A 261 -8.27 22.85 22.60
C VAL A 261 -9.03 23.87 23.43
N GLN A 262 -9.19 23.57 24.73
CA GLN A 262 -9.85 24.44 25.69
C GLN A 262 -8.93 24.73 26.87
N THR A 263 -9.15 25.90 27.51
CA THR A 263 -8.60 26.18 28.85
C THR A 263 -9.26 25.27 29.89
N ALA A 264 -8.69 25.21 31.09
CA ALA A 264 -9.31 24.50 32.23
C ALA A 264 -10.74 25.00 32.54
N ASN A 265 -11.05 26.26 32.22
CA ASN A 265 -12.38 26.85 32.46
C ASN A 265 -13.35 26.64 31.27
N GLY A 266 -12.97 25.88 30.25
CA GLY A 266 -13.83 25.57 29.11
C GLY A 266 -13.87 26.62 28.00
N THR A 267 -12.96 27.62 28.01
CA THR A 267 -12.87 28.57 26.90
C THR A 267 -12.14 27.93 25.73
N ASP A 268 -12.74 27.99 24.54
CA ASP A 268 -12.15 27.48 23.32
C ASP A 268 -10.96 28.33 22.88
N LEU A 269 -9.83 27.69 22.65
CA LEU A 269 -8.60 28.29 22.13
C LEU A 269 -8.32 27.89 20.69
N TYR A 270 -8.74 26.71 20.28
CA TYR A 270 -8.56 26.17 18.96
C TYR A 270 -9.70 25.21 18.62
N ASN A 271 -10.18 25.30 17.40
CA ASN A 271 -11.05 24.31 16.78
C ASN A 271 -10.48 23.95 15.42
N ALA A 272 -10.44 22.67 15.10
CA ALA A 272 -9.97 22.20 13.80
C ALA A 272 -10.79 22.77 12.65
N PRO A 273 -10.18 23.12 11.50
CA PRO A 273 -10.92 23.44 10.31
C PRO A 273 -11.61 22.17 9.77
N THR A 274 -12.91 22.24 9.59
CA THR A 274 -13.72 21.13 9.02
C THR A 274 -14.11 21.38 7.55
N SER A 275 -13.70 22.54 6.99
CA SER A 275 -13.92 22.86 5.59
C SER A 275 -12.90 22.17 4.69
N ALA A 276 -13.36 21.72 3.52
CA ALA A 276 -12.52 21.17 2.47
C ALA A 276 -12.44 22.16 1.28
N GLU A 277 -11.28 22.24 0.64
CA GLU A 277 -11.06 23.05 -0.54
C GLU A 277 -11.40 22.25 -1.80
N GLN A 278 -12.26 22.76 -2.68
CA GLN A 278 -12.54 22.11 -3.96
C GLN A 278 -11.34 22.28 -4.90
N THR A 279 -10.65 21.19 -5.19
CA THR A 279 -9.45 21.15 -6.03
C THR A 279 -9.69 20.51 -7.38
N PHE A 280 -10.70 19.63 -7.49
CA PHE A 280 -11.08 18.97 -8.74
C PHE A 280 -12.59 19.00 -8.91
N GLU A 281 -13.04 18.96 -10.17
CA GLU A 281 -14.44 18.80 -10.52
C GLU A 281 -14.99 17.49 -9.94
N ALA A 282 -16.13 17.58 -9.25
CA ALA A 282 -16.73 16.43 -8.56
C ALA A 282 -16.99 15.25 -9.49
N ASN A 283 -17.48 15.50 -10.71
CA ASN A 283 -17.72 14.45 -11.70
C ASN A 283 -16.42 13.69 -12.06
N ASN A 284 -15.29 14.38 -12.18
CA ASN A 284 -14.01 13.78 -12.54
C ASN A 284 -13.46 12.90 -11.40
N ALA A 285 -13.55 13.37 -10.15
CA ALA A 285 -13.19 12.58 -8.97
C ALA A 285 -14.12 11.35 -8.82
N ASN A 286 -15.42 11.51 -9.05
CA ASN A 286 -16.41 10.42 -9.00
C ASN A 286 -16.17 9.40 -10.12
N LEU A 287 -15.70 9.82 -11.30
CA LEU A 287 -15.32 8.93 -12.41
C LEU A 287 -14.13 8.04 -12.01
N VAL A 288 -13.12 8.62 -11.37
CA VAL A 288 -11.99 7.85 -10.80
C VAL A 288 -12.49 6.89 -9.73
N THR A 289 -13.34 7.35 -8.80
CA THR A 289 -13.97 6.51 -7.77
C THR A 289 -14.73 5.32 -8.38
N LYS A 290 -15.48 5.55 -9.46
CA LYS A 290 -16.17 4.49 -10.22
C LYS A 290 -15.20 3.45 -10.77
N ALA A 291 -14.07 3.86 -11.33
CA ALA A 291 -13.03 2.91 -11.77
C ALA A 291 -12.42 2.14 -10.59
N LEU A 292 -12.19 2.81 -9.46
CA LEU A 292 -11.66 2.20 -8.23
C LEU A 292 -12.66 1.24 -7.56
N THR A 293 -13.96 1.46 -7.70
CA THR A 293 -14.99 0.48 -7.29
C THR A 293 -14.84 -0.82 -8.09
N GLY A 294 -14.48 -0.75 -9.37
CA GLY A 294 -14.18 -1.91 -10.21
C GLY A 294 -13.03 -2.76 -9.69
N VAL A 295 -12.00 -2.15 -9.08
CA VAL A 295 -10.86 -2.87 -8.47
C VAL A 295 -11.33 -3.82 -7.36
N VAL A 296 -12.30 -3.39 -6.56
CA VAL A 296 -12.90 -4.19 -5.49
C VAL A 296 -13.92 -5.19 -6.04
N GLN A 297 -14.69 -4.81 -7.04
CA GLN A 297 -15.75 -5.69 -7.57
C GLN A 297 -15.20 -6.84 -8.43
N ARG A 298 -14.18 -6.60 -9.26
CA ARG A 298 -13.70 -7.54 -10.30
C ARG A 298 -12.18 -7.63 -10.40
N GLY A 299 -11.45 -6.73 -9.73
CA GLY A 299 -10.01 -6.57 -9.88
C GLY A 299 -9.18 -7.18 -8.75
N THR A 300 -8.09 -6.50 -8.43
CA THR A 300 -7.02 -6.97 -7.53
C THR A 300 -7.39 -6.96 -6.05
N ALA A 301 -8.54 -6.41 -5.64
CA ALA A 301 -8.93 -6.26 -4.23
C ALA A 301 -10.33 -6.84 -3.93
N THR A 302 -10.70 -7.95 -4.56
CA THR A 302 -12.04 -8.54 -4.41
C THR A 302 -12.38 -9.01 -3.00
N GLU A 303 -11.39 -9.28 -2.17
CA GLU A 303 -11.57 -9.62 -0.75
C GLU A 303 -12.28 -8.50 0.03
N ALA A 304 -12.02 -7.22 -0.31
CA ALA A 304 -12.65 -6.08 0.35
C ALA A 304 -14.19 -6.04 0.21
N ARG A 305 -14.79 -6.85 -0.67
CA ARG A 305 -16.25 -7.05 -0.71
C ARG A 305 -16.82 -7.65 0.58
N ALA A 306 -15.97 -8.39 1.33
CA ALA A 306 -16.38 -9.00 2.59
C ALA A 306 -16.64 -7.99 3.72
N THR A 307 -16.33 -6.71 3.52
CA THR A 307 -16.75 -5.62 4.42
C THR A 307 -18.28 -5.45 4.47
N GLY A 308 -19.01 -5.92 3.44
CA GLY A 308 -20.45 -5.71 3.30
C GLY A 308 -20.83 -4.30 2.81
N HIS A 309 -19.84 -3.46 2.50
CA HIS A 309 -20.02 -2.08 2.04
C HIS A 309 -19.52 -1.87 0.62
N THR A 310 -20.02 -0.83 -0.03
CA THR A 310 -19.51 -0.40 -1.34
C THR A 310 -18.17 0.29 -1.15
N ILE A 311 -17.09 -0.39 -1.55
CA ILE A 311 -15.72 0.11 -1.41
C ILE A 311 -15.17 0.49 -2.79
N ALA A 312 -14.55 1.65 -2.86
CA ALA A 312 -13.61 2.04 -3.91
C ALA A 312 -12.19 1.97 -3.36
N GLY A 313 -11.22 1.47 -4.12
CA GLY A 313 -9.86 1.37 -3.59
C GLY A 313 -8.84 0.93 -4.61
N LYS A 314 -7.57 0.95 -4.21
CA LYS A 314 -6.45 0.54 -5.05
C LYS A 314 -5.40 -0.20 -4.24
N SER A 315 -4.98 -1.34 -4.75
CA SER A 315 -3.81 -2.09 -4.26
C SER A 315 -2.52 -1.54 -4.86
N GLY A 316 -1.47 -1.52 -4.07
CA GLY A 316 -0.11 -1.19 -4.48
C GLY A 316 0.84 -2.33 -4.15
N THR A 317 1.77 -2.58 -5.04
CA THR A 317 2.93 -3.45 -4.81
C THR A 317 4.11 -2.75 -5.47
N ALA A 318 5.17 -2.57 -4.71
CA ALA A 318 6.41 -1.99 -5.23
C ALA A 318 7.20 -3.00 -6.06
N ASN A 319 8.15 -2.50 -6.83
CA ASN A 319 9.11 -3.33 -7.53
C ASN A 319 9.83 -4.26 -6.53
N ASP A 320 10.19 -5.45 -6.98
CA ASP A 320 10.80 -6.52 -6.14
C ASP A 320 9.95 -6.98 -4.95
N SER A 321 8.69 -6.55 -4.85
CA SER A 321 7.75 -6.91 -3.79
C SER A 321 8.29 -6.56 -2.38
N ASN A 322 8.92 -5.40 -2.22
CA ASN A 322 9.46 -4.92 -0.95
C ASN A 322 8.47 -4.10 -0.14
N ALA A 323 7.43 -3.62 -0.79
CA ALA A 323 6.32 -2.93 -0.16
C ALA A 323 5.00 -3.35 -0.80
N ALA A 324 3.95 -3.36 0.01
CA ALA A 324 2.58 -3.58 -0.43
C ALA A 324 1.64 -2.66 0.33
N SER A 325 0.58 -2.21 -0.32
CA SER A 325 -0.40 -1.34 0.30
C SER A 325 -1.79 -1.53 -0.30
N PHE A 326 -2.80 -1.14 0.47
CA PHE A 326 -4.15 -0.96 -0.01
C PHE A 326 -4.76 0.31 0.59
N ILE A 327 -5.34 1.13 -0.25
CA ILE A 327 -6.08 2.32 0.17
C ILE A 327 -7.49 2.16 -0.35
N GLY A 328 -8.44 2.10 0.57
CA GLY A 328 -9.85 1.89 0.22
C GLY A 328 -10.75 2.79 1.03
N TYR A 329 -11.94 3.09 0.50
CA TYR A 329 -12.86 4.01 1.13
C TYR A 329 -14.33 3.72 0.78
N THR A 330 -15.20 4.15 1.69
CA THR A 330 -16.62 4.44 1.51
C THR A 330 -16.80 5.97 1.42
N PRO A 331 -18.00 6.50 1.18
CA PRO A 331 -18.24 7.95 1.27
C PRO A 331 -17.97 8.56 2.66
N SER A 332 -17.94 7.76 3.72
CA SER A 332 -17.81 8.23 5.12
C SER A 332 -16.55 7.79 5.86
N MET A 333 -15.81 6.82 5.33
CA MET A 333 -14.58 6.33 5.96
C MET A 333 -13.57 5.86 4.94
N LEU A 334 -12.33 6.35 5.05
CA LEU A 334 -11.19 5.93 4.28
C LEU A 334 -10.18 5.26 5.20
N THR A 335 -9.64 4.12 4.78
CA THR A 335 -8.57 3.43 5.49
C THR A 335 -7.44 3.06 4.53
N SER A 336 -6.22 3.36 4.93
CA SER A 336 -4.99 3.00 4.24
C SER A 336 -4.22 2.01 5.08
N VAL A 337 -3.72 0.94 4.46
CA VAL A 337 -2.85 -0.06 5.10
C VAL A 337 -1.62 -0.26 4.22
N ALA A 338 -0.45 -0.23 4.81
CA ALA A 338 0.82 -0.52 4.14
C ALA A 338 1.70 -1.43 4.98
N MET A 339 2.50 -2.25 4.31
CA MET A 339 3.55 -3.07 4.88
C MET A 339 4.80 -3.00 4.01
N TRP A 340 5.99 -2.90 4.61
CA TRP A 340 7.23 -2.74 3.84
C TRP A 340 8.46 -3.11 4.66
N TYR A 341 9.57 -3.33 3.95
CA TYR A 341 10.91 -3.37 4.55
C TYR A 341 11.56 -1.99 4.44
N PRO A 342 12.07 -1.42 5.55
CA PRO A 342 12.67 -0.08 5.55
C PRO A 342 14.04 -0.01 4.87
N ASP A 343 14.73 -1.14 4.70
CA ASP A 343 16.07 -1.20 4.13
C ASP A 343 16.05 -1.86 2.75
N ALA A 344 16.28 -1.05 1.72
CA ALA A 344 16.36 -1.51 0.34
C ALA A 344 17.50 -2.49 0.07
N THR A 345 18.57 -2.50 0.88
CA THR A 345 19.69 -3.42 0.72
C THR A 345 19.40 -4.81 1.30
N ALA A 346 18.58 -4.87 2.34
CA ALA A 346 18.09 -6.14 2.91
C ALA A 346 17.01 -6.79 2.01
N ILE A 347 16.39 -6.02 1.13
CA ILE A 347 15.25 -6.37 0.29
C ILE A 347 15.59 -7.38 -0.79
N ARG A 348 16.78 -7.32 -1.38
CA ARG A 348 17.17 -8.23 -2.48
C ARG A 348 17.16 -9.70 -2.09
N SER A 349 17.19 -9.99 -0.77
CA SER A 349 17.12 -11.35 -0.23
C SER A 349 15.79 -11.70 0.43
N ARG A 350 14.87 -10.72 0.64
CA ARG A 350 13.62 -10.90 1.39
C ARG A 350 12.43 -10.30 0.64
N SER A 351 12.01 -10.98 -0.41
CA SER A 351 10.73 -10.66 -1.07
C SER A 351 9.58 -10.96 -0.12
N LEU A 352 8.54 -10.09 -0.11
CA LEU A 352 7.24 -10.40 0.50
C LEU A 352 6.55 -11.61 -0.16
N ARG A 353 7.16 -12.20 -1.18
CA ARG A 353 6.77 -13.47 -1.79
C ARG A 353 7.36 -14.59 -0.95
N SER A 354 6.68 -15.03 0.09
CA SER A 354 7.04 -16.30 0.71
C SER A 354 6.09 -17.39 0.23
N ALA A 355 6.61 -18.59 0.00
CA ALA A 355 5.81 -19.76 -0.31
C ALA A 355 4.85 -20.13 0.84
N ASP A 356 5.15 -19.67 2.05
CA ASP A 356 4.48 -20.05 3.30
C ASP A 356 3.95 -18.85 4.10
N GLY A 357 3.94 -17.63 3.52
CA GLY A 357 3.46 -16.41 4.20
C GLY A 357 2.43 -15.65 3.36
N PRO A 358 1.80 -14.62 3.96
CA PRO A 358 0.82 -13.81 3.26
C PRO A 358 1.46 -13.20 2.01
N ALA A 359 0.84 -13.42 0.86
CA ALA A 359 1.29 -12.81 -0.40
C ALA A 359 1.25 -11.29 -0.28
N ALA A 360 2.33 -10.62 -0.66
CA ALA A 360 2.50 -9.19 -0.52
C ALA A 360 1.30 -8.36 -1.00
N ALA A 361 0.68 -8.77 -2.10
CA ALA A 361 -0.44 -8.03 -2.69
C ALA A 361 -1.75 -8.18 -1.92
N THR A 362 -1.95 -9.25 -1.15
CA THR A 362 -3.23 -9.59 -0.51
C THR A 362 -3.29 -9.20 0.96
N THR A 363 -2.17 -9.19 1.68
CA THR A 363 -2.15 -8.90 3.12
C THR A 363 -2.72 -7.53 3.48
N PRO A 364 -2.35 -6.40 2.83
CA PRO A 364 -2.96 -5.11 3.13
C PRO A 364 -4.46 -5.07 2.83
N VAL A 365 -4.93 -5.78 1.79
CA VAL A 365 -6.36 -5.91 1.47
C VAL A 365 -7.07 -6.69 2.57
N HIS A 366 -6.46 -7.79 3.04
CA HIS A 366 -6.99 -8.60 4.14
C HIS A 366 -7.13 -7.79 5.43
N LEU A 367 -6.05 -7.13 5.88
CA LEU A 367 -6.06 -6.32 7.10
C LEU A 367 -7.05 -5.14 7.01
N PHE A 368 -7.12 -4.49 5.86
CA PHE A 368 -8.15 -3.49 5.57
C PHE A 368 -9.55 -4.08 5.74
N THR A 369 -9.79 -5.25 5.16
CA THR A 369 -11.10 -5.90 5.15
C THR A 369 -11.55 -6.24 6.58
N GLU A 370 -10.66 -6.84 7.37
CA GLU A 370 -10.94 -7.22 8.75
C GLU A 370 -11.22 -6.00 9.65
N TYR A 371 -10.44 -4.92 9.46
CA TYR A 371 -10.69 -3.68 10.17
C TYR A 371 -12.00 -3.02 9.74
N MET A 372 -12.20 -2.77 8.44
CA MET A 372 -13.36 -2.03 7.94
C MET A 372 -14.68 -2.76 8.17
N LYS A 373 -14.67 -4.09 8.09
CA LYS A 373 -15.85 -4.93 8.39
C LYS A 373 -16.40 -4.67 9.79
N GLN A 374 -15.52 -4.52 10.77
CA GLN A 374 -15.91 -4.27 12.16
C GLN A 374 -16.13 -2.77 12.41
N ALA A 375 -15.26 -1.91 11.86
CA ALA A 375 -15.36 -0.46 12.06
C ALA A 375 -16.63 0.16 11.44
N LEU A 376 -17.23 -0.51 10.45
CA LEU A 376 -18.44 -0.08 9.75
C LEU A 376 -19.68 -0.91 10.13
N ALA A 377 -19.60 -1.84 11.10
CA ALA A 377 -20.68 -2.77 11.42
C ALA A 377 -22.04 -2.08 11.67
N ASP A 378 -22.01 -0.93 12.33
CA ASP A 378 -23.20 -0.14 12.68
C ASP A 378 -23.44 1.05 11.70
N THR A 379 -22.70 1.09 10.58
CA THR A 379 -22.78 2.19 9.60
C THR A 379 -23.64 1.74 8.42
N PRO A 380 -24.58 2.55 7.93
CA PRO A 380 -25.30 2.23 6.71
C PRO A 380 -24.36 2.08 5.49
N ASN A 381 -24.67 1.14 4.59
CA ASN A 381 -23.93 1.01 3.35
C ASN A 381 -24.28 2.17 2.41
N GLU A 382 -23.44 3.19 2.37
CA GLU A 382 -23.59 4.33 1.48
C GLU A 382 -23.09 3.98 0.06
N THR A 383 -23.72 4.56 -0.95
CA THR A 383 -23.29 4.48 -2.34
C THR A 383 -22.54 5.73 -2.75
N PHE A 384 -21.56 5.57 -3.64
CA PHE A 384 -20.90 6.74 -4.24
C PHE A 384 -21.83 7.47 -5.19
N PRO A 385 -21.67 8.80 -5.33
CA PRO A 385 -22.41 9.55 -6.34
C PRO A 385 -22.13 9.02 -7.75
N ASP A 386 -23.16 9.08 -8.59
CA ASP A 386 -23.04 8.75 -10.01
C ASP A 386 -22.07 9.70 -10.72
N ALA A 387 -21.39 9.17 -11.72
CA ALA A 387 -20.49 9.95 -12.57
C ALA A 387 -20.74 9.65 -14.05
N THR A 388 -20.73 10.72 -14.84
CA THR A 388 -20.88 10.65 -16.29
C THR A 388 -19.52 10.77 -16.96
N ASP A 389 -19.18 9.82 -17.82
CA ASP A 389 -17.97 9.89 -18.63
C ASP A 389 -18.21 10.80 -19.85
N ASN A 390 -17.94 12.09 -19.64
CA ASN A 390 -18.05 13.14 -20.66
C ASN A 390 -16.80 13.25 -21.54
N GLY A 391 -15.76 12.42 -21.27
CA GLY A 391 -14.51 12.43 -22.01
C GLY A 391 -14.68 11.89 -23.43
N LYS A 392 -13.70 12.21 -24.27
CA LYS A 392 -13.63 11.71 -25.64
C LYS A 392 -12.83 10.41 -25.69
N VAL A 393 -13.38 9.37 -26.33
CA VAL A 393 -12.65 8.13 -26.59
C VAL A 393 -11.46 8.43 -27.53
N GLY A 394 -10.27 8.06 -27.12
CA GLY A 394 -9.02 8.41 -27.80
C GLY A 394 -8.45 9.77 -27.39
N GLY A 395 -9.02 10.41 -26.36
CA GLY A 395 -8.61 11.71 -25.85
C GLY A 395 -9.04 12.88 -26.75
N PRO A 396 -8.76 14.13 -26.34
CA PRO A 396 -9.22 15.33 -27.06
C PRO A 396 -8.71 15.41 -28.50
N ASP A 397 -7.51 14.95 -28.76
CA ASP A 397 -6.85 14.93 -30.07
C ASP A 397 -7.04 13.61 -30.87
N GLY A 398 -7.68 12.60 -30.26
CA GLY A 398 -7.93 11.29 -30.87
C GLY A 398 -6.68 10.40 -30.94
N THR A 399 -5.57 10.76 -30.26
CA THR A 399 -4.27 10.05 -30.34
C THR A 399 -3.93 9.25 -29.09
N TRP A 400 -4.84 9.23 -28.09
CA TRP A 400 -4.64 8.45 -26.88
C TRP A 400 -5.02 7.00 -27.12
N GLY A 401 -4.18 6.10 -26.67
CA GLY A 401 -4.39 4.67 -26.84
C GLY A 401 -4.43 4.23 -28.31
N THR A 402 -5.40 3.39 -28.65
CA THR A 402 -5.59 2.83 -30.00
C THR A 402 -6.53 3.67 -30.90
N GLY A 403 -6.95 4.85 -30.42
CA GLY A 403 -7.97 5.69 -31.08
C GLY A 403 -9.38 5.10 -30.91
N ALA A 404 -10.40 5.75 -31.54
CA ALA A 404 -11.76 5.24 -31.52
C ALA A 404 -11.82 3.88 -32.19
N GLN A 405 -12.20 2.87 -31.42
CA GLN A 405 -12.54 1.51 -31.81
C GLN A 405 -11.95 1.02 -33.13
N LYS A 406 -10.85 0.30 -33.11
CA LYS A 406 -10.71 -0.85 -33.98
C LYS A 406 -11.60 -1.93 -33.37
N THR A 407 -12.78 -2.10 -33.88
CA THR A 407 -13.61 -3.29 -33.65
C THR A 407 -12.73 -4.48 -34.02
N TRP A 408 -12.19 -5.16 -33.02
CA TRP A 408 -11.64 -6.48 -33.21
C TRP A 408 -12.83 -7.40 -33.46
N THR A 409 -13.19 -7.57 -34.75
CA THR A 409 -13.88 -8.78 -35.17
C THR A 409 -12.99 -9.92 -34.77
N ARG A 410 -13.39 -10.63 -33.72
CA ARG A 410 -12.88 -11.96 -33.40
C ARG A 410 -12.84 -12.68 -34.72
N LYS A 411 -11.64 -12.96 -35.27
CA LYS A 411 -11.52 -13.89 -36.38
C LYS A 411 -12.20 -15.14 -35.89
N GLN A 412 -13.39 -15.40 -36.46
CA GLN A 412 -14.04 -16.66 -36.26
C GLN A 412 -12.97 -17.69 -36.61
N GLN A 413 -12.66 -18.51 -35.66
CA GLN A 413 -11.97 -19.74 -35.82
C GLN A 413 -12.72 -20.44 -36.95
N THR A 414 -12.11 -20.47 -38.13
CA THR A 414 -12.59 -21.20 -39.27
C THR A 414 -12.79 -22.62 -38.76
N THR A 415 -14.02 -23.01 -38.57
CA THR A 415 -14.41 -24.40 -38.41
C THR A 415 -13.73 -25.14 -39.55
N VAL A 416 -12.79 -25.96 -39.21
CA VAL A 416 -12.22 -26.94 -40.13
C VAL A 416 -13.39 -27.85 -40.51
N THR A 417 -13.94 -27.60 -41.68
CA THR A 417 -14.88 -28.50 -42.32
C THR A 417 -14.18 -29.84 -42.48
N PRO A 418 -14.77 -30.95 -42.03
CA PRO A 418 -14.16 -32.25 -42.31
C PRO A 418 -14.05 -32.44 -43.81
N ARG A 419 -12.86 -32.72 -44.30
CA ARG A 419 -12.57 -33.08 -45.67
C ARG A 419 -13.27 -34.40 -45.95
N THR A 420 -14.31 -34.36 -46.76
CA THR A 420 -14.96 -35.54 -47.34
C THR A 420 -13.91 -36.22 -48.19
N GLU A 421 -13.48 -37.41 -47.80
CA GLU A 421 -12.68 -38.28 -48.63
C GLU A 421 -13.61 -38.87 -49.71
N GLU A 422 -13.36 -38.53 -50.96
CA GLU A 422 -13.93 -39.21 -52.13
C GLU A 422 -13.46 -40.64 -52.16
N ASN A 423 -14.43 -41.54 -52.06
CA ASN A 423 -14.32 -42.97 -52.13
C ASN A 423 -14.16 -43.38 -53.60
N THR A 424 -12.98 -43.82 -54.01
CA THR A 424 -12.80 -44.50 -55.31
C THR A 424 -12.85 -46.01 -55.01
N GLN A 425 -13.96 -46.61 -55.44
CA GLN A 425 -14.18 -48.05 -55.46
C GLN A 425 -13.12 -48.76 -56.32
N GLN A 426 -12.56 -49.78 -55.77
CA GLN A 426 -12.07 -50.95 -56.55
C GLN A 426 -12.42 -52.25 -55.87
N THR A 427 -13.10 -53.06 -56.65
CA THR A 427 -13.83 -54.32 -56.42
C THR A 427 -12.95 -55.49 -55.95
N THR A 428 -13.43 -56.15 -54.96
CA THR A 428 -13.65 -57.63 -54.66
C THR A 428 -12.62 -58.66 -55.08
N PRO A 429 -12.61 -59.98 -54.56
CA PRO A 429 -13.62 -60.64 -53.73
C PRO A 429 -13.11 -61.55 -52.59
N ASN A 430 -14.03 -61.85 -51.69
CA ASN A 430 -14.37 -63.16 -51.02
C ASN A 430 -13.31 -63.99 -50.23
N GLN A 431 -13.57 -64.28 -49.02
CA GLN A 431 -14.24 -65.51 -48.44
C GLN A 431 -14.18 -65.48 -46.92
N THR A 432 -15.29 -65.55 -46.28
CA THR A 432 -15.97 -66.63 -45.55
C THR A 432 -15.42 -67.01 -44.19
N GLU A 433 -16.37 -66.99 -43.28
CA GLU A 433 -16.68 -67.90 -42.11
C GLU A 433 -16.04 -67.52 -40.76
N GLU A 434 -16.91 -67.24 -39.89
CA GLU A 434 -17.60 -67.95 -38.79
C GLU A 434 -16.73 -68.09 -37.55
N THR A 435 -17.13 -67.89 -36.41
CA THR A 435 -18.21 -68.17 -35.49
C THR A 435 -17.77 -67.76 -34.07
N GLN A 436 -18.71 -67.17 -33.33
CA GLN A 436 -19.07 -67.51 -31.91
C GLN A 436 -17.93 -67.70 -30.87
N ASN A 437 -17.93 -67.22 -29.72
CA ASN A 437 -18.94 -67.16 -28.67
C ASN A 437 -18.28 -66.83 -27.33
N THR A 438 -19.00 -66.10 -26.52
CA THR A 438 -19.15 -66.21 -25.05
C THR A 438 -17.93 -66.31 -24.12
N GLY A 439 -18.04 -65.48 -23.05
CA GLY A 439 -17.86 -66.01 -21.69
C GLY A 439 -16.96 -65.20 -20.80
N GLN A 440 -17.51 -64.34 -20.04
CA GLN A 440 -17.59 -64.34 -18.58
C GLN A 440 -16.33 -64.75 -17.76
N GLY A 441 -15.99 -63.89 -16.77
CA GLY A 441 -15.55 -64.38 -15.45
C GLY A 441 -14.18 -63.85 -15.06
N GLY A 442 -14.11 -62.91 -14.19
CA GLY A 442 -13.91 -63.07 -12.75
C GLY A 442 -12.47 -63.21 -12.30
N GLY A 443 -12.14 -62.34 -11.33
CA GLY A 443 -11.36 -62.77 -10.19
C GLY A 443 -9.94 -62.24 -10.05
N ASP A 444 -9.84 -61.35 -9.15
CA ASP A 444 -8.95 -61.35 -7.97
C ASP A 444 -7.44 -61.61 -8.09
N GLY A 445 -6.72 -60.78 -7.34
CA GLY A 445 -5.62 -61.26 -6.51
C GLY A 445 -4.24 -60.68 -6.75
N GLY A 446 -3.85 -59.70 -5.97
CA GLY A 446 -2.80 -59.91 -4.96
C GLY A 446 -1.34 -59.60 -5.35
N ASN A 447 -0.89 -58.58 -4.75
CA ASN A 447 0.25 -58.55 -3.81
C ASN A 447 1.70 -58.57 -4.31
N SER A 448 2.40 -57.62 -3.70
CA SER A 448 3.76 -57.66 -3.14
C SER A 448 4.98 -57.62 -4.05
N GLY A 449 5.83 -56.70 -3.70
CA GLY A 449 7.18 -57.08 -3.30
C GLY A 449 8.32 -56.29 -3.94
N ASP A 450 8.84 -55.48 -3.12
CA ASP A 450 10.28 -55.32 -2.81
C ASP A 450 11.25 -54.63 -3.74
N ASN A 451 11.80 -53.58 -3.09
CA ASN A 451 13.14 -53.02 -3.22
C ASN A 451 14.24 -54.12 -3.06
N PRO A 452 15.47 -54.00 -3.55
CA PRO A 452 16.50 -53.22 -2.81
C PRO A 452 17.58 -52.54 -3.69
N ALA A 453 18.06 -51.40 -3.25
CA ALA A 453 19.31 -51.04 -2.57
C ALA A 453 20.66 -51.40 -3.24
N ASN A 454 21.54 -50.45 -3.13
CA ASN A 454 23.01 -50.42 -3.06
C ASN A 454 23.82 -50.27 -4.34
N GLY A 455 24.74 -49.35 -4.24
CA GLY A 455 26.20 -49.49 -4.28
C GLY A 455 26.92 -48.20 -4.62
N ASP A 456 27.50 -47.61 -3.63
CA ASP A 456 28.86 -47.16 -3.36
C ASP A 456 29.88 -46.97 -4.51
N GLY A 457 30.71 -45.91 -4.29
CA GLY A 457 32.03 -45.79 -4.89
C GLY A 457 32.39 -44.29 -5.07
N ASN A 458 32.89 -43.58 -4.20
CA ASN A 458 34.21 -43.29 -3.58
C ASN A 458 35.33 -43.18 -4.61
N ASP A 459 35.98 -42.05 -4.57
CA ASP A 459 37.41 -41.77 -4.46
C ASP A 459 37.78 -40.39 -5.05
N THR A 460 38.14 -39.45 -4.22
CA THR A 460 39.47 -39.04 -3.70
C THR A 460 40.38 -38.30 -4.67
N ASN A 461 40.95 -37.29 -4.07
CA ASN A 461 42.24 -36.67 -4.30
C ASN A 461 42.30 -35.42 -5.22
N GLY A 462 42.87 -34.30 -4.86
CA GLY A 462 43.88 -33.98 -3.88
C GLY A 462 44.69 -32.80 -4.40
N GLY A 463 45.15 -31.98 -3.48
CA GLY A 463 46.38 -31.23 -3.59
C GLY A 463 46.27 -29.76 -4.02
N ASN A 464 46.38 -28.82 -3.19
CA ASN A 464 47.56 -28.31 -2.44
C ASN A 464 48.24 -27.13 -3.15
N GLY A 465 48.56 -26.12 -2.34
CA GLY A 465 49.61 -25.12 -2.50
C GLY A 465 49.04 -23.70 -2.71
N GLY A 466 49.07 -22.77 -1.84
CA GLY A 466 50.14 -22.38 -0.93
C GLY A 466 50.61 -21.00 -1.30
N GLY A 467 50.64 -20.10 -0.32
CA GLY A 467 51.70 -19.17 -0.13
C GLY A 467 51.37 -17.68 -0.27
N THR A 468 51.16 -17.03 0.83
CA THR A 468 51.99 -16.01 1.54
C THR A 468 51.93 -14.58 1.04
N SER A 469 51.42 -13.74 1.95
CA SER A 469 52.09 -12.61 2.65
C SER A 469 52.55 -11.40 1.83
N GLY A 470 52.24 -10.23 2.39
CA GLY A 470 53.08 -9.05 2.25
C GLY A 470 52.31 -7.75 2.36
N ASP A 471 52.10 -7.27 3.58
CA ASP A 471 52.56 -6.01 4.17
C ASP A 471 52.08 -4.68 3.57
N ASN A 472 51.42 -3.98 4.44
CA ASN A 472 51.36 -2.52 4.62
C ASN A 472 52.77 -1.94 4.83
N PRO A 473 53.14 -0.68 4.60
CA PRO A 473 52.59 0.41 5.39
C PRO A 473 52.59 1.83 4.76
N GLY A 474 51.80 2.72 5.40
CA GLY A 474 52.23 4.01 5.91
C GLY A 474 52.24 5.19 4.94
N ASN A 475 51.71 6.24 5.21
CA ASN A 475 51.94 7.31 6.14
C ASN A 475 51.64 8.71 5.54
N ASN A 476 51.02 9.56 6.32
CA ASN A 476 51.21 10.99 6.54
C ASN A 476 50.99 12.08 5.49
N GLY A 477 50.32 13.07 5.98
CA GLY A 477 50.63 14.48 5.87
C GLY A 477 49.46 15.31 5.38
N ALA A 478 48.70 15.94 6.18
CA ALA A 478 48.83 17.18 6.97
C ALA A 478 48.54 18.47 6.15
N ASN A 479 47.57 19.22 6.69
CA ASN A 479 47.51 20.67 6.78
C ASN A 479 46.95 21.55 5.65
N GLY A 480 46.08 22.45 6.12
CA GLY A 480 45.89 23.82 5.68
C GLY A 480 44.45 24.13 5.34
N ASP A 481 43.62 24.57 6.21
CA ASP A 481 43.36 25.86 6.88
C ASP A 481 42.94 26.99 5.90
N THR A 482 41.94 27.71 6.37
CA THR A 482 41.45 29.06 6.09
C THR A 482 40.18 29.19 5.22
N SER A 483 39.05 29.40 5.83
CA SER A 483 38.32 30.67 6.15
C SER A 483 37.57 31.38 5.03
N GLN A 484 36.31 31.68 5.34
CA GLN A 484 35.49 32.83 5.03
C GLN A 484 34.90 33.04 3.62
N GLN A 485 33.66 32.85 3.42
CA GLN A 485 32.59 33.88 3.61
C GLN A 485 31.24 33.19 3.67
#